data_e1bc46d19c419392fa7781c912a17976
#
_entry.id   e1bc46d19c419392fa7781c912a17976
#
_cell.length_a   1.000
_cell.length_b   1.000
_cell.length_c   1.000
_cell.angle_alpha   90.00
_cell.angle_beta   90.00
_cell.angle_gamma   90.00
#
_symmetry.space_group_name_H-M   'P 1'
#
loop_
_entity.id
_entity.type
_entity.pdbx_description
1 polymer ?
#
loop_
_entity_poly.entity_id
_entity_poly.type
_entity_poly.pdbx_seq_one_letter_code
_entity_poly.pdbx_strand_id
1 'polypeptide(L)'
;TNAYLYGTRFITWLAYNWSPEHVVDWAKRDDGSHRSYRKDFERVFGQPLDDAWQEWIAFEREFQGANLESVRTYPTTTYQALTPEALGSVSRTYIDEETRTLIAGFQYPGVIAHIGAIPVDGGKAEQLREIKGPALYQVVSIAWDPESRTIFYTTDNYEYRDIIALDRDTGKEEVLLKDARIGDLAFNRADKSLWGIRHLNGYASLVRIPHPYTEWNLVKSFPYGTVPYDLDISRDGQFLSTSVGDIRGKHSLQVHAIEDVLLDDFEPEQEVNFGDTLPEGFTFSPDGKYLFGSSFYTGVSNLFRIDVETGEFEAVSNAETGFFRPVPIDNETLLAYTFTGQGFMPVKLTATPLEDVSNIRSLGAQTIAKHRVLETWKAGSPDDIDAESRIVARDNYTAGGNLGLESMYPVVLGYKDSVSVGWKFNFSDHIMLDSLSIMGAHSVDSDLPTDERPNIMIDYKHTVVSASPLAGTWNFSYARNGADFYDLFGPTKRSRKGNRFTVGFEKTMLSDGPKSSSLLFNVNYFSDMDALPR
;
A
#
# COMPACT_ATOMS: atom_id res chain seq x y z
N THR A 1 -5.00 10.65 -5.67
CA THR A 1 -6.15 9.71 -5.55
C THR A 1 -6.91 9.66 -6.86
N ASN A 2 -7.27 10.79 -7.45
CA ASN A 2 -8.04 10.83 -8.69
C ASN A 2 -7.31 10.18 -9.88
N ALA A 3 -5.98 10.26 -9.93
CA ALA A 3 -5.18 9.65 -11.01
C ALA A 3 -5.33 8.12 -11.06
N TYR A 4 -5.38 7.45 -9.92
CA TYR A 4 -5.60 6.01 -9.86
C TYR A 4 -7.03 5.65 -10.27
N LEU A 5 -8.03 6.31 -9.70
CA LEU A 5 -9.44 6.03 -10.00
C LEU A 5 -9.75 6.29 -11.47
N TYR A 6 -9.51 7.50 -11.95
CA TYR A 6 -9.81 7.87 -13.33
C TYR A 6 -8.88 7.21 -14.33
N GLY A 7 -7.60 7.03 -13.97
CA GLY A 7 -6.65 6.32 -14.81
C GLY A 7 -7.05 4.87 -15.05
N THR A 8 -7.39 4.13 -14.01
CA THR A 8 -7.86 2.74 -14.13
C THR A 8 -9.12 2.65 -14.98
N ARG A 9 -10.09 3.54 -14.74
CA ARG A 9 -11.34 3.57 -15.53
C ARG A 9 -11.07 3.89 -17.00
N PHE A 10 -10.21 4.88 -17.29
CA PHE A 10 -9.83 5.25 -18.64
C PHE A 10 -9.11 4.10 -19.37
N ILE A 11 -8.14 3.45 -18.72
CA ILE A 11 -7.43 2.30 -19.27
C ILE A 11 -8.39 1.14 -19.58
N THR A 12 -9.34 0.86 -18.68
CA THR A 12 -10.36 -0.16 -18.90
C THR A 12 -11.25 0.19 -20.08
N TRP A 13 -11.63 1.47 -20.23
CA TRP A 13 -12.42 1.95 -21.37
C TRP A 13 -11.64 1.85 -22.70
N LEU A 14 -10.34 2.14 -22.69
CA LEU A 14 -9.48 1.92 -23.86
C LEU A 14 -9.45 0.46 -24.27
N ALA A 15 -9.25 -0.45 -23.29
CA ALA A 15 -9.28 -1.87 -23.55
C ALA A 15 -10.65 -2.34 -24.07
N TYR A 16 -11.73 -1.76 -23.53
CA TYR A 16 -13.10 -2.07 -23.97
C TYR A 16 -13.37 -1.65 -25.42
N ASN A 17 -12.96 -0.42 -25.81
CA ASN A 17 -13.28 0.13 -27.13
C ASN A 17 -12.33 -0.36 -28.23
N TRP A 18 -11.05 -0.51 -27.96
CA TRP A 18 -10.05 -1.01 -28.90
C TRP A 18 -9.72 -2.47 -28.61
N SER A 19 -8.76 -2.69 -27.74
CA SER A 19 -8.45 -4.02 -27.18
C SER A 19 -7.44 -3.90 -26.04
N PRO A 20 -7.28 -4.93 -25.19
CA PRO A 20 -6.24 -4.99 -24.17
C PRO A 20 -4.82 -4.88 -24.76
N GLU A 21 -4.60 -5.46 -25.96
CA GLU A 21 -3.31 -5.43 -26.66
C GLU A 21 -2.88 -4.00 -27.01
N HIS A 22 -3.81 -3.12 -27.43
CA HIS A 22 -3.50 -1.72 -27.68
C HIS A 22 -3.00 -1.00 -26.42
N VAL A 23 -3.60 -1.31 -25.26
CA VAL A 23 -3.13 -0.76 -23.97
C VAL A 23 -1.73 -1.24 -23.66
N VAL A 24 -1.44 -2.53 -23.87
CA VAL A 24 -0.09 -3.09 -23.70
C VAL A 24 0.90 -2.46 -24.67
N ASP A 25 0.54 -2.30 -25.94
CA ASP A 25 1.40 -1.69 -26.98
C ASP A 25 1.70 -0.21 -26.67
N TRP A 26 0.76 0.49 -26.06
CA TRP A 26 1.01 1.86 -25.61
C TRP A 26 1.92 1.93 -24.37
N ALA A 27 1.69 1.04 -23.41
CA ALA A 27 2.52 0.97 -22.20
C ALA A 27 3.94 0.45 -22.48
N LYS A 28 4.05 -0.49 -23.42
CA LYS A 28 5.30 -1.09 -23.87
C LYS A 28 6.15 -0.07 -24.62
N ARG A 29 7.44 -0.08 -24.33
CA ARG A 29 8.41 0.75 -25.07
C ARG A 29 9.19 -0.12 -26.04
N ASP A 30 9.20 0.25 -27.31
CA ASP A 30 9.95 -0.39 -28.39
C ASP A 30 10.66 0.66 -29.27
N ASP A 31 11.39 0.22 -30.27
CA ASP A 31 12.16 1.10 -31.18
C ASP A 31 11.25 2.07 -31.99
N GLY A 32 9.96 1.75 -32.12
CA GLY A 32 8.98 2.59 -32.79
C GLY A 32 8.28 3.61 -31.86
N SER A 33 8.50 3.50 -30.55
CA SER A 33 7.79 4.33 -29.57
C SER A 33 8.27 5.78 -29.56
N HIS A 34 7.33 6.73 -29.53
CA HIS A 34 7.68 8.13 -29.33
C HIS A 34 8.16 8.37 -27.88
N ARG A 35 9.07 9.34 -27.71
CA ARG A 35 9.59 9.74 -26.40
C ARG A 35 8.50 10.19 -25.42
N SER A 36 7.46 10.86 -25.97
CA SER A 36 6.28 11.29 -25.23
C SER A 36 5.19 10.23 -25.30
N TYR A 37 4.67 9.76 -24.16
CA TYR A 37 3.51 8.86 -24.10
C TYR A 37 2.27 9.41 -24.78
N ARG A 38 2.09 10.74 -24.79
CA ARG A 38 0.97 11.40 -25.47
C ARG A 38 1.03 11.23 -26.98
N LYS A 39 2.24 11.39 -27.61
CA LYS A 39 2.44 11.16 -29.04
C LYS A 39 2.39 9.68 -29.40
N ASP A 40 2.85 8.84 -28.50
CA ASP A 40 2.80 7.41 -28.69
C ASP A 40 1.37 6.86 -28.60
N PHE A 41 0.50 7.49 -27.78
CA PHE A 41 -0.92 7.23 -27.77
C PHE A 41 -1.56 7.42 -29.15
N GLU A 42 -1.29 8.54 -29.81
CA GLU A 42 -1.81 8.83 -31.16
C GLU A 42 -1.34 7.78 -32.18
N ARG A 43 -0.10 7.31 -32.08
CA ARG A 43 0.44 6.22 -32.92
C ARG A 43 -0.33 4.92 -32.72
N VAL A 44 -0.64 4.56 -31.49
CA VAL A 44 -1.27 3.27 -31.15
C VAL A 44 -2.78 3.29 -31.35
N PHE A 45 -3.46 4.36 -30.91
CA PHE A 45 -4.91 4.44 -30.92
C PHE A 45 -5.49 5.21 -32.13
N GLY A 46 -4.65 5.86 -32.93
CA GLY A 46 -5.05 6.58 -34.15
C GLY A 46 -5.73 7.92 -33.90
N GLN A 47 -5.73 8.41 -32.66
CA GLN A 47 -6.31 9.70 -32.29
C GLN A 47 -5.56 10.35 -31.13
N PRO A 48 -5.67 11.69 -30.95
CA PRO A 48 -5.07 12.39 -29.82
C PRO A 48 -5.61 11.92 -28.47
N LEU A 49 -4.72 11.86 -27.46
CA LEU A 49 -5.10 11.46 -26.09
C LEU A 49 -6.21 12.34 -25.50
N ASP A 50 -6.18 13.65 -25.78
CA ASP A 50 -7.19 14.57 -25.23
C ASP A 50 -8.58 14.30 -25.81
N ASP A 51 -8.68 13.93 -27.09
CA ASP A 51 -9.94 13.59 -27.74
C ASP A 51 -10.50 12.30 -27.14
N ALA A 52 -9.67 11.27 -27.02
CA ALA A 52 -10.03 10.02 -26.34
C ALA A 52 -10.49 10.24 -24.89
N TRP A 53 -9.86 11.18 -24.18
CA TRP A 53 -10.25 11.53 -22.81
C TRP A 53 -11.65 12.18 -22.76
N GLN A 54 -11.98 13.06 -23.71
CA GLN A 54 -13.32 13.66 -23.78
C GLN A 54 -14.40 12.64 -24.16
N GLU A 55 -14.10 11.74 -25.08
CA GLU A 55 -14.99 10.63 -25.45
C GLU A 55 -15.26 9.71 -24.25
N TRP A 56 -14.22 9.39 -23.48
CA TRP A 56 -14.36 8.60 -22.26
C TRP A 56 -15.25 9.31 -21.22
N ILE A 57 -15.09 10.63 -21.02
CA ILE A 57 -15.96 11.39 -20.10
C ILE A 57 -17.43 11.30 -20.54
N ALA A 58 -17.70 11.41 -21.83
CA ALA A 58 -19.05 11.28 -22.35
C ALA A 58 -19.61 9.87 -22.12
N PHE A 59 -18.81 8.86 -22.43
CA PHE A 59 -19.14 7.45 -22.17
C PHE A 59 -19.44 7.19 -20.70
N GLU A 60 -18.60 7.68 -19.77
CA GLU A 60 -18.81 7.46 -18.32
C GLU A 60 -20.13 8.07 -17.83
N ARG A 61 -20.50 9.24 -18.33
CA ARG A 61 -21.79 9.85 -17.96
C ARG A 61 -22.99 9.00 -18.39
N GLU A 62 -22.94 8.46 -19.59
CA GLU A 62 -23.98 7.57 -20.10
C GLU A 62 -23.99 6.24 -19.35
N PHE A 63 -22.81 5.61 -19.19
CA PHE A 63 -22.64 4.33 -18.54
C PHE A 63 -23.11 4.36 -17.07
N GLN A 64 -22.70 5.37 -16.32
CA GLN A 64 -23.10 5.51 -14.93
C GLN A 64 -24.56 5.95 -14.77
N GLY A 65 -25.07 6.74 -15.71
CA GLY A 65 -26.50 7.07 -15.78
C GLY A 65 -27.37 5.83 -15.92
N ALA A 66 -27.03 4.94 -16.86
CA ALA A 66 -27.74 3.68 -17.06
C ALA A 66 -27.64 2.74 -15.83
N ASN A 67 -26.46 2.66 -15.19
CA ASN A 67 -26.29 1.91 -13.96
C ASN A 67 -27.18 2.44 -12.82
N LEU A 68 -27.25 3.77 -12.67
CA LEU A 68 -28.08 4.40 -11.65
C LEU A 68 -29.57 4.15 -11.88
N GLU A 69 -30.03 4.22 -13.14
CA GLU A 69 -31.39 3.85 -13.52
C GLU A 69 -31.70 2.39 -13.18
N SER A 70 -30.75 1.50 -13.45
CA SER A 70 -30.88 0.07 -13.09
C SER A 70 -31.01 -0.14 -11.57
N VAL A 71 -30.18 0.53 -10.76
CA VAL A 71 -30.29 0.47 -9.29
C VAL A 71 -31.66 0.94 -8.82
N ARG A 72 -32.20 2.02 -9.41
CA ARG A 72 -33.50 2.63 -9.06
C ARG A 72 -34.71 1.84 -9.53
N THR A 73 -34.52 0.76 -10.26
CA THR A 73 -35.59 -0.18 -10.62
C THR A 73 -36.21 -0.81 -9.36
N TYR A 74 -35.40 -0.99 -8.32
CA TYR A 74 -35.83 -1.46 -7.00
C TYR A 74 -35.76 -0.32 -5.97
N PRO A 75 -36.56 -0.35 -4.92
CA PRO A 75 -36.50 0.66 -3.86
C PRO A 75 -35.12 0.76 -3.25
N THR A 76 -34.58 1.97 -3.18
CA THR A 76 -33.31 2.21 -2.50
C THR A 76 -33.48 2.23 -0.99
N THR A 77 -32.49 1.73 -0.27
CA THR A 77 -32.51 1.65 1.19
C THR A 77 -32.44 3.04 1.82
N THR A 78 -33.42 3.35 2.66
CA THR A 78 -33.44 4.60 3.42
C THR A 78 -32.53 4.51 4.65
N TYR A 79 -31.95 5.62 5.04
CA TYR A 79 -31.05 5.69 6.18
C TYR A 79 -31.14 7.02 6.91
N GLN A 80 -30.71 7.05 8.17
CA GLN A 80 -30.52 8.25 8.97
C GLN A 80 -29.04 8.56 9.11
N ALA A 81 -28.58 9.75 8.70
CA ALA A 81 -27.21 10.20 8.94
C ALA A 81 -26.97 10.45 10.43
N LEU A 82 -25.82 10.01 10.94
CA LEU A 82 -25.43 10.19 12.34
C LEU A 82 -24.55 11.43 12.55
N THR A 83 -23.87 11.90 11.52
CA THR A 83 -23.05 13.12 11.55
C THR A 83 -23.51 14.10 10.48
N PRO A 84 -23.30 15.42 10.67
CA PRO A 84 -23.66 16.42 9.65
C PRO A 84 -22.73 16.38 8.43
N GLU A 85 -21.52 15.83 8.58
CA GLU A 85 -20.49 15.79 7.55
C GLU A 85 -19.88 14.39 7.43
N ALA A 86 -19.33 14.08 6.25
CA ALA A 86 -18.59 12.85 6.04
C ALA A 86 -17.24 12.87 6.76
N LEU A 87 -16.74 11.69 7.13
CA LEU A 87 -15.56 11.51 7.97
C LEU A 87 -14.33 10.97 7.22
N GLY A 88 -14.33 11.08 5.89
CA GLY A 88 -13.23 10.58 5.07
C GLY A 88 -13.15 9.05 5.05
N SER A 89 -11.96 8.48 5.25
CA SER A 89 -11.76 7.02 5.36
C SER A 89 -11.97 6.57 6.80
N VAL A 90 -12.58 5.39 6.97
CA VAL A 90 -12.98 4.85 8.27
C VAL A 90 -12.45 3.42 8.43
N SER A 91 -11.96 3.07 9.63
CA SER A 91 -11.55 1.70 9.98
C SER A 91 -12.76 0.79 10.23
N ARG A 92 -12.51 -0.46 10.62
CA ARG A 92 -13.49 -1.26 11.32
C ARG A 92 -14.01 -0.50 12.54
N THR A 93 -15.28 -0.70 12.87
CA THR A 93 -15.99 0.06 13.90
C THR A 93 -16.53 -0.87 14.97
N TYR A 94 -16.49 -0.42 16.20
CA TYR A 94 -17.04 -1.12 17.36
C TYR A 94 -18.03 -0.24 18.10
N ILE A 95 -18.95 -0.85 18.83
CA ILE A 95 -19.91 -0.15 19.69
C ILE A 95 -19.40 -0.22 21.13
N ASP A 96 -19.21 0.93 21.74
CA ASP A 96 -19.15 1.08 23.18
C ASP A 96 -20.59 1.18 23.71
N GLU A 97 -21.10 0.08 24.24
CA GLU A 97 -22.48 -0.02 24.70
C GLU A 97 -22.75 0.87 25.93
N GLU A 98 -21.72 1.11 26.76
CA GLU A 98 -21.84 1.92 27.98
C GLU A 98 -22.05 3.40 27.63
N THR A 99 -21.24 3.95 26.75
CA THR A 99 -21.35 5.36 26.34
C THR A 99 -22.27 5.57 25.13
N ARG A 100 -22.78 4.49 24.52
CA ARG A 100 -23.58 4.50 23.28
C ARG A 100 -22.87 5.25 22.16
N THR A 101 -21.58 4.90 21.92
CA THR A 101 -20.77 5.51 20.87
C THR A 101 -20.15 4.46 19.96
N LEU A 102 -19.99 4.83 18.69
CA LEU A 102 -19.16 4.11 17.73
C LEU A 102 -17.71 4.50 17.92
N ILE A 103 -16.82 3.53 18.06
CA ILE A 103 -15.37 3.73 18.11
C ILE A 103 -14.78 3.31 16.78
N ALA A 104 -14.04 4.20 16.09
CA ALA A 104 -13.35 3.91 14.85
C ALA A 104 -12.11 4.78 14.67
N GLY A 105 -11.23 4.39 13.73
CA GLY A 105 -10.18 5.23 13.21
C GLY A 105 -10.68 6.03 12.02
N PHE A 106 -10.33 7.31 11.96
CA PHE A 106 -10.74 8.24 10.91
C PHE A 106 -9.54 8.89 10.26
N GLN A 107 -9.63 9.07 8.93
CA GLN A 107 -8.63 9.80 8.16
C GLN A 107 -9.31 10.59 7.05
N TYR A 108 -9.25 11.91 7.09
CA TYR A 108 -9.77 12.78 6.05
C TYR A 108 -8.86 13.98 5.80
N PRO A 109 -8.93 14.60 4.60
CA PRO A 109 -7.99 15.66 4.21
C PRO A 109 -7.99 16.83 5.19
N GLY A 110 -6.78 17.25 5.59
CA GLY A 110 -6.58 18.38 6.51
C GLY A 110 -6.70 18.02 8.00
N VAL A 111 -6.98 16.77 8.33
CA VAL A 111 -7.05 16.29 9.73
C VAL A 111 -6.11 15.10 9.92
N ILE A 112 -5.35 15.12 11.00
CA ILE A 112 -4.46 14.01 11.35
C ILE A 112 -5.31 12.77 11.63
N ALA A 113 -4.84 11.60 11.15
CA ALA A 113 -5.51 10.33 11.44
C ALA A 113 -5.68 10.14 12.96
N HIS A 114 -6.85 9.73 13.39
CA HIS A 114 -7.17 9.64 14.81
C HIS A 114 -8.20 8.54 15.09
N ILE A 115 -8.20 8.06 16.32
CA ILE A 115 -9.31 7.30 16.88
C ILE A 115 -10.34 8.29 17.38
N GLY A 116 -11.61 8.06 17.03
CA GLY A 116 -12.72 8.91 17.45
C GLY A 116 -13.92 8.11 17.91
N ALA A 117 -14.86 8.79 18.51
CA ALA A 117 -16.15 8.27 18.95
C ALA A 117 -17.28 9.08 18.34
N ILE A 118 -18.34 8.40 17.90
CA ILE A 118 -19.55 9.00 17.31
C ILE A 118 -20.75 8.52 18.08
N PRO A 119 -21.63 9.41 18.59
CA PRO A 119 -22.87 8.98 19.24
C PRO A 119 -23.76 8.17 18.29
N VAL A 120 -24.26 6.99 18.73
CA VAL A 120 -25.14 6.13 17.92
C VAL A 120 -26.50 6.77 17.61
N ASP A 121 -26.89 7.76 18.39
CA ASP A 121 -28.14 8.53 18.20
C ASP A 121 -27.90 9.82 17.38
N GLY A 122 -26.68 10.00 16.87
CA GLY A 122 -26.28 11.16 16.08
C GLY A 122 -25.65 12.27 16.90
N GLY A 123 -24.77 13.04 16.25
CA GLY A 123 -24.07 14.15 16.88
C GLY A 123 -22.70 14.43 16.30
N LYS A 124 -21.91 15.21 17.01
CA LYS A 124 -20.54 15.54 16.62
C LYS A 124 -19.60 14.40 17.03
N ALA A 125 -18.73 14.01 16.11
CA ALA A 125 -17.64 13.08 16.41
C ALA A 125 -16.66 13.70 17.42
N GLU A 126 -16.26 12.90 18.41
CA GLU A 126 -15.24 13.23 19.40
C GLU A 126 -13.91 12.62 18.94
N GLN A 127 -12.82 13.40 19.00
CA GLN A 127 -11.48 12.89 18.78
C GLN A 127 -10.93 12.35 20.10
N LEU A 128 -10.63 11.06 20.16
CA LEU A 128 -10.07 10.42 21.35
C LEU A 128 -8.54 10.47 21.35
N ARG A 129 -7.92 10.11 20.22
CA ARG A 129 -6.46 10.03 20.14
C ARG A 129 -5.96 10.20 18.71
N GLU A 130 -4.93 11.05 18.52
CA GLU A 130 -4.19 11.13 17.25
C GLU A 130 -3.33 9.89 17.06
N ILE A 131 -3.31 9.37 15.83
CA ILE A 131 -2.49 8.23 15.45
C ILE A 131 -1.24 8.75 14.78
N LYS A 132 -0.08 8.38 15.32
CA LYS A 132 1.21 8.74 14.75
C LYS A 132 1.58 7.78 13.61
N GLY A 133 2.15 8.31 12.55
CA GLY A 133 2.69 7.55 11.43
C GLY A 133 2.12 7.94 10.07
N PRO A 134 2.81 7.60 8.99
CA PRO A 134 2.39 7.94 7.63
C PRO A 134 1.30 6.97 7.13
N ALA A 135 0.12 7.00 7.72
CA ALA A 135 -1.03 6.24 7.22
C ALA A 135 -1.49 6.84 5.87
N LEU A 136 -0.79 6.50 4.77
CA LEU A 136 -1.08 7.07 3.45
C LEU A 136 -2.36 6.48 2.83
N TYR A 137 -2.71 5.22 3.09
CA TYR A 137 -3.79 4.53 2.38
C TYR A 137 -4.62 3.58 3.25
N GLN A 138 -4.20 3.29 4.46
CA GLN A 138 -4.91 2.34 5.31
C GLN A 138 -5.29 3.01 6.62
N VAL A 139 -6.56 2.91 6.91
CA VAL A 139 -7.06 3.21 8.23
C VAL A 139 -6.50 2.16 9.18
N VAL A 140 -6.13 2.57 10.37
CA VAL A 140 -5.63 1.68 11.41
C VAL A 140 -6.54 0.49 11.62
N SER A 141 -5.95 -0.65 11.91
CA SER A 141 -6.69 -1.79 12.44
C SER A 141 -6.98 -1.56 13.91
N ILE A 142 -8.22 -1.82 14.32
CA ILE A 142 -8.72 -1.61 15.68
C ILE A 142 -9.37 -2.90 16.19
N ALA A 143 -9.26 -3.15 17.51
CA ALA A 143 -10.07 -4.10 18.26
C ALA A 143 -10.50 -3.48 19.59
N TRP A 144 -11.55 -3.98 20.19
CA TRP A 144 -12.18 -3.40 21.37
C TRP A 144 -12.44 -4.46 22.46
N ASP A 145 -11.90 -4.22 23.67
CA ASP A 145 -12.29 -4.94 24.88
C ASP A 145 -13.28 -4.09 25.68
N PRO A 146 -14.57 -4.46 25.67
CA PRO A 146 -15.60 -3.69 26.39
C PRO A 146 -15.50 -3.80 27.91
N GLU A 147 -14.86 -4.85 28.46
CA GLU A 147 -14.76 -5.04 29.90
C GLU A 147 -13.68 -4.15 30.50
N SER A 148 -12.48 -4.17 29.93
CA SER A 148 -11.39 -3.28 30.37
C SER A 148 -11.46 -1.89 29.75
N ARG A 149 -12.38 -1.66 28.81
CA ARG A 149 -12.54 -0.43 28.03
C ARG A 149 -11.26 -0.04 27.28
N THR A 150 -10.59 -1.06 26.76
CA THR A 150 -9.31 -0.91 26.05
C THR A 150 -9.52 -0.97 24.54
N ILE A 151 -9.01 0.03 23.83
CA ILE A 151 -8.92 0.06 22.38
C ILE A 151 -7.53 -0.42 21.99
N PHE A 152 -7.45 -1.56 21.32
CA PHE A 152 -6.23 -2.02 20.67
C PHE A 152 -6.17 -1.44 19.27
N TYR A 153 -5.03 -0.90 18.87
CA TYR A 153 -4.88 -0.37 17.52
C TYR A 153 -3.46 -0.49 17.00
N THR A 154 -3.32 -0.40 15.68
CA THR A 154 -2.04 -0.43 15.03
C THR A 154 -1.57 0.97 14.67
N THR A 155 -0.27 1.21 14.75
CA THR A 155 0.37 2.45 14.30
C THR A 155 1.64 2.13 13.54
N ASP A 156 1.99 2.94 12.54
CA ASP A 156 3.22 2.77 11.78
C ASP A 156 4.36 3.54 12.45
N ASN A 157 5.51 2.86 12.63
CA ASN A 157 6.72 3.45 13.19
C ASN A 157 7.79 3.71 12.11
N TYR A 158 7.36 4.14 10.92
CA TYR A 158 8.12 4.35 9.67
C TYR A 158 8.32 3.11 8.80
N GLU A 159 8.26 1.89 9.32
CA GLU A 159 8.49 0.69 8.53
C GLU A 159 7.54 -0.45 8.88
N TYR A 160 7.30 -0.68 10.17
CA TYR A 160 6.42 -1.75 10.63
C TYR A 160 5.37 -1.25 11.61
N ARG A 161 4.32 -2.04 11.75
CA ARG A 161 3.22 -1.74 12.64
C ARG A 161 3.53 -2.18 14.05
N ASP A 162 3.35 -1.25 14.99
CA ASP A 162 3.26 -1.52 16.41
C ASP A 162 1.82 -1.80 16.81
N ILE A 163 1.62 -2.53 17.92
CA ILE A 163 0.31 -2.70 18.56
C ILE A 163 0.31 -1.87 19.84
N ILE A 164 -0.70 -1.03 19.97
CA ILE A 164 -0.90 -0.11 21.09
C ILE A 164 -2.21 -0.45 21.79
N ALA A 165 -2.21 -0.40 23.12
CA ALA A 165 -3.41 -0.36 23.94
C ALA A 165 -3.68 1.09 24.37
N LEU A 166 -4.92 1.54 24.18
CA LEU A 166 -5.43 2.84 24.62
C LEU A 166 -6.58 2.62 25.61
N ASP A 167 -6.39 3.07 26.83
CA ASP A 167 -7.48 3.13 27.80
C ASP A 167 -8.46 4.23 27.37
N ARG A 168 -9.71 3.84 27.09
CA ARG A 168 -10.77 4.71 26.54
C ARG A 168 -11.10 5.88 27.46
N ASP A 169 -11.05 5.67 28.77
CA ASP A 169 -11.54 6.61 29.78
C ASP A 169 -10.44 7.56 30.23
N THR A 170 -9.22 7.07 30.39
CA THR A 170 -8.09 7.88 30.86
C THR A 170 -7.25 8.45 29.71
N GLY A 171 -7.37 7.92 28.49
CA GLY A 171 -6.54 8.29 27.34
C GLY A 171 -5.09 7.84 27.47
N LYS A 172 -4.76 6.95 28.43
CA LYS A 172 -3.40 6.42 28.62
C LYS A 172 -3.09 5.37 27.54
N GLU A 173 -1.92 5.47 26.96
CA GLU A 173 -1.41 4.51 25.97
C GLU A 173 -0.30 3.63 26.53
N GLU A 174 -0.27 2.40 26.04
CA GLU A 174 0.81 1.44 26.28
C GLU A 174 1.18 0.76 24.96
N VAL A 175 2.50 0.70 24.65
CA VAL A 175 3.01 -0.06 23.51
C VAL A 175 3.13 -1.52 23.93
N LEU A 176 2.30 -2.37 23.34
CA LEU A 176 2.27 -3.80 23.64
C LEU A 176 3.35 -4.55 22.86
N LEU A 177 3.34 -4.43 21.54
CA LEU A 177 4.28 -5.09 20.66
C LEU A 177 4.85 -4.09 19.66
N LYS A 178 6.18 -4.05 19.56
CA LYS A 178 6.90 -3.26 18.55
C LYS A 178 7.21 -4.10 17.32
N ASP A 179 7.19 -3.48 16.16
CA ASP A 179 7.53 -4.10 14.87
C ASP A 179 6.76 -5.43 14.63
N ALA A 180 5.53 -5.51 15.10
CA ALA A 180 4.74 -6.74 15.10
C ALA A 180 4.33 -7.17 13.69
N ARG A 181 4.13 -6.22 12.77
CA ARG A 181 3.61 -6.44 11.40
C ARG A 181 2.23 -7.11 11.38
N ILE A 182 1.46 -6.96 12.45
CA ILE A 182 0.15 -7.56 12.63
C ILE A 182 -0.91 -6.50 12.34
N GLY A 183 -1.93 -6.87 11.59
CA GLY A 183 -3.13 -6.07 11.31
C GLY A 183 -4.38 -6.91 11.43
N ASP A 184 -5.51 -6.41 10.92
CA ASP A 184 -6.82 -7.09 10.98
C ASP A 184 -7.14 -7.63 12.37
N LEU A 185 -6.99 -6.74 13.38
CA LEU A 185 -7.14 -7.12 14.77
C LEU A 185 -8.59 -7.51 15.10
N ALA A 186 -8.74 -8.59 15.87
CA ALA A 186 -10.00 -9.00 16.50
C ALA A 186 -9.76 -9.40 17.96
N PHE A 187 -10.70 -9.10 18.84
CA PHE A 187 -10.58 -9.38 20.27
C PHE A 187 -11.54 -10.49 20.70
N ASN A 188 -10.99 -11.55 21.29
CA ASN A 188 -11.78 -12.62 21.89
C ASN A 188 -12.16 -12.26 23.32
N ARG A 189 -13.45 -12.03 23.55
CA ARG A 189 -13.97 -11.64 24.87
C ARG A 189 -13.90 -12.78 25.88
N ALA A 190 -13.97 -14.04 25.43
CA ALA A 190 -14.01 -15.21 26.31
C ALA A 190 -12.66 -15.49 26.99
N ASP A 191 -11.57 -15.42 26.24
CA ASP A 191 -10.23 -15.75 26.75
C ASP A 191 -9.30 -14.54 26.84
N LYS A 192 -9.80 -13.33 26.54
CA LYS A 192 -9.08 -12.05 26.56
C LYS A 192 -7.86 -12.03 25.65
N SER A 193 -7.84 -12.84 24.60
CA SER A 193 -6.77 -12.80 23.60
C SER A 193 -7.08 -11.84 22.46
N LEU A 194 -6.03 -11.23 21.91
CA LEU A 194 -6.09 -10.47 20.67
C LEU A 194 -5.63 -11.38 19.52
N TRP A 195 -6.31 -11.32 18.40
CA TRP A 195 -6.00 -12.06 17.18
C TRP A 195 -5.68 -11.10 16.06
N GLY A 196 -4.91 -11.54 15.06
CA GLY A 196 -4.59 -10.70 13.91
C GLY A 196 -3.90 -11.46 12.80
N ILE A 197 -3.72 -10.78 11.67
CA ILE A 197 -2.98 -11.28 10.51
C ILE A 197 -1.61 -10.63 10.47
N ARG A 198 -0.58 -11.46 10.51
CA ARG A 198 0.81 -11.04 10.38
C ARG A 198 1.29 -11.22 8.95
N HIS A 199 1.89 -10.19 8.37
CA HIS A 199 2.46 -10.22 7.03
C HIS A 199 3.99 -10.18 7.10
N LEU A 200 4.64 -11.15 6.45
CA LEU A 200 6.09 -11.20 6.34
C LEU A 200 6.52 -11.83 5.02
N ASN A 201 7.33 -11.10 4.25
CA ASN A 201 7.94 -11.59 3.01
C ASN A 201 6.93 -12.16 1.99
N GLY A 202 5.73 -11.58 1.90
CA GLY A 202 4.67 -12.04 1.00
C GLY A 202 3.80 -13.17 1.53
N TYR A 203 4.09 -13.66 2.74
CA TYR A 203 3.26 -14.66 3.42
C TYR A 203 2.37 -14.02 4.47
N ALA A 204 1.17 -14.54 4.62
CA ALA A 204 0.25 -14.22 5.69
C ALA A 204 0.22 -15.32 6.75
N SER A 205 0.03 -14.93 8.00
CA SER A 205 -0.13 -15.85 9.11
C SER A 205 -1.19 -15.35 10.08
N LEU A 206 -2.10 -16.23 10.50
CA LEU A 206 -2.99 -15.99 11.63
C LEU A 206 -2.21 -16.15 12.91
N VAL A 207 -2.30 -15.16 13.78
CA VAL A 207 -1.59 -15.13 15.06
C VAL A 207 -2.55 -14.82 16.21
N ARG A 208 -2.26 -15.35 17.39
CA ARG A 208 -2.96 -15.08 18.64
C ARG A 208 -1.99 -14.44 19.64
N ILE A 209 -2.43 -13.40 20.31
CA ILE A 209 -1.69 -12.62 21.29
C ILE A 209 -2.42 -12.76 22.62
N PRO A 210 -1.99 -13.67 23.50
CA PRO A 210 -2.64 -13.89 24.79
C PRO A 210 -2.40 -12.71 25.74
N HIS A 211 -3.32 -12.48 26.67
CA HIS A 211 -3.07 -11.57 27.79
C HIS A 211 -1.82 -12.01 28.57
N PRO A 212 -0.88 -11.14 28.95
CA PRO A 212 -0.91 -9.68 28.95
C PRO A 212 -0.38 -9.00 27.68
N TYR A 213 -0.44 -9.64 26.51
CA TYR A 213 -0.12 -9.11 25.19
C TYR A 213 1.36 -8.80 24.95
N THR A 214 2.25 -9.53 25.60
CA THR A 214 3.71 -9.34 25.51
C THR A 214 4.38 -10.14 24.38
N GLU A 215 3.66 -11.11 23.83
CA GLU A 215 4.13 -11.97 22.74
C GLU A 215 2.96 -12.44 21.87
N TRP A 216 3.27 -12.86 20.66
CA TRP A 216 2.31 -13.49 19.77
C TRP A 216 2.69 -14.94 19.49
N ASN A 217 1.68 -15.78 19.31
CA ASN A 217 1.83 -17.19 18.95
C ASN A 217 1.31 -17.40 17.52
N LEU A 218 2.06 -18.16 16.73
CA LEU A 218 1.61 -18.60 15.42
C LEU A 218 0.45 -19.58 15.58
N VAL A 219 -0.64 -19.34 14.87
CA VAL A 219 -1.78 -20.26 14.79
C VAL A 219 -1.75 -20.98 13.46
N LYS A 220 -1.70 -20.25 12.32
CA LYS A 220 -1.71 -20.80 10.98
C LYS A 220 -0.85 -19.99 10.04
N SER A 221 -0.02 -20.64 9.22
CA SER A 221 0.64 -20.01 8.07
C SER A 221 -0.10 -20.36 6.79
N PHE A 222 -0.30 -19.37 5.93
CA PHE A 222 -0.97 -19.55 4.65
C PHE A 222 0.04 -19.66 3.52
N PRO A 223 -0.27 -20.43 2.46
CA PRO A 223 0.55 -20.49 1.26
C PRO A 223 0.72 -19.10 0.61
N TYR A 224 1.78 -18.94 -0.18
CA TYR A 224 1.97 -17.72 -0.97
C TYR A 224 0.74 -17.44 -1.84
N GLY A 225 0.28 -16.20 -1.81
CA GLY A 225 -0.90 -15.75 -2.57
C GLY A 225 -2.24 -16.02 -1.90
N THR A 226 -2.28 -16.72 -0.76
CA THR A 226 -3.48 -16.84 0.06
C THR A 226 -3.41 -15.83 1.19
N VAL A 227 -4.37 -14.91 1.24
CA VAL A 227 -4.37 -13.79 2.19
C VAL A 227 -5.69 -13.74 2.94
N PRO A 228 -5.71 -14.12 4.23
CA PRO A 228 -6.84 -13.83 5.10
C PRO A 228 -6.84 -12.35 5.48
N TYR A 229 -8.01 -11.78 5.70
CA TYR A 229 -8.22 -10.39 6.11
C TYR A 229 -9.58 -10.22 6.80
N ASP A 230 -9.82 -9.07 7.43
CA ASP A 230 -11.08 -8.71 8.09
C ASP A 230 -11.54 -9.76 9.12
N LEU A 231 -10.72 -10.02 10.14
CA LEU A 231 -11.07 -10.95 11.22
C LEU A 231 -12.22 -10.41 12.07
N ASP A 232 -13.12 -11.29 12.48
CA ASP A 232 -14.06 -11.05 13.60
C ASP A 232 -14.20 -12.29 14.47
N ILE A 233 -14.57 -12.09 15.73
CA ILE A 233 -14.78 -13.17 16.68
C ILE A 233 -16.16 -12.98 17.32
N SER A 234 -16.92 -14.08 17.37
CA SER A 234 -18.24 -14.09 18.00
C SER A 234 -18.15 -13.68 19.48
N ARG A 235 -19.22 -13.11 20.03
CA ARG A 235 -19.22 -12.59 21.41
C ARG A 235 -18.91 -13.63 22.48
N ASP A 236 -19.31 -14.88 22.23
CA ASP A 236 -19.03 -16.03 23.09
C ASP A 236 -17.61 -16.60 22.91
N GLY A 237 -16.86 -16.10 21.92
CA GLY A 237 -15.51 -16.52 21.62
C GLY A 237 -15.39 -17.89 20.99
N GLN A 238 -16.48 -18.45 20.43
CA GLN A 238 -16.47 -19.79 19.85
C GLN A 238 -16.12 -19.80 18.36
N PHE A 239 -16.49 -18.75 17.61
CA PHE A 239 -16.30 -18.68 16.17
C PHE A 239 -15.40 -17.52 15.77
N LEU A 240 -14.56 -17.78 14.77
CA LEU A 240 -13.74 -16.82 14.04
C LEU A 240 -14.29 -16.70 12.62
N SER A 241 -14.59 -15.49 12.16
CA SER A 241 -14.82 -15.22 10.74
C SER A 241 -13.61 -14.55 10.11
N THR A 242 -13.30 -14.90 8.87
CA THR A 242 -12.25 -14.26 8.08
C THR A 242 -12.61 -14.26 6.60
N SER A 243 -12.33 -13.17 5.92
CA SER A 243 -12.34 -13.16 4.46
C SER A 243 -11.01 -13.71 3.95
N VAL A 244 -11.02 -14.51 2.89
CA VAL A 244 -9.82 -15.11 2.31
C VAL A 244 -9.78 -14.81 0.82
N GLY A 245 -8.69 -14.22 0.37
CA GLY A 245 -8.39 -14.00 -1.05
C GLY A 245 -7.29 -14.93 -1.54
N ASP A 246 -7.41 -15.41 -2.78
CA ASP A 246 -6.37 -16.17 -3.46
C ASP A 246 -5.63 -15.32 -4.49
N ILE A 247 -4.50 -15.84 -4.99
CA ILE A 247 -3.68 -15.16 -6.03
C ILE A 247 -4.42 -14.99 -7.36
N ARG A 248 -5.51 -15.71 -7.57
CA ARG A 248 -6.34 -15.64 -8.79
C ARG A 248 -7.44 -14.59 -8.69
N GLY A 249 -7.54 -13.90 -7.53
CA GLY A 249 -8.56 -12.87 -7.26
C GLY A 249 -9.92 -13.45 -6.87
N LYS A 250 -9.98 -14.70 -6.42
CA LYS A 250 -11.19 -15.30 -5.85
C LYS A 250 -11.25 -14.99 -4.36
N HIS A 251 -12.43 -14.70 -3.87
CA HIS A 251 -12.64 -14.36 -2.48
C HIS A 251 -13.79 -15.16 -1.88
N SER A 252 -13.57 -15.62 -0.65
CA SER A 252 -14.60 -16.24 0.16
C SER A 252 -14.61 -15.66 1.58
N LEU A 253 -15.75 -15.72 2.23
CA LEU A 253 -15.87 -15.53 3.67
C LEU A 253 -15.93 -16.90 4.32
N GLN A 254 -15.11 -17.13 5.33
CA GLN A 254 -15.02 -18.39 6.05
C GLN A 254 -15.35 -18.17 7.53
N VAL A 255 -16.05 -19.15 8.11
CA VAL A 255 -16.34 -19.21 9.56
C VAL A 255 -15.71 -20.47 10.10
N HIS A 256 -14.94 -20.36 11.15
CA HIS A 256 -14.21 -21.47 11.77
C HIS A 256 -14.54 -21.57 13.25
N ALA A 257 -14.63 -22.78 13.80
CA ALA A 257 -14.62 -23.00 15.23
C ALA A 257 -13.23 -22.71 15.79
N ILE A 258 -13.13 -21.83 16.80
CA ILE A 258 -11.83 -21.43 17.39
C ILE A 258 -11.12 -22.63 18.03
N GLU A 259 -11.87 -23.56 18.62
CA GLU A 259 -11.31 -24.78 19.21
C GLU A 259 -10.54 -25.60 18.15
N ASP A 260 -11.12 -25.79 16.97
CA ASP A 260 -10.53 -26.55 15.87
C ASP A 260 -9.31 -25.83 15.29
N VAL A 261 -9.42 -24.51 15.10
CA VAL A 261 -8.29 -23.67 14.65
C VAL A 261 -7.09 -23.79 15.59
N LEU A 262 -7.30 -23.86 16.89
CA LEU A 262 -6.23 -24.02 17.89
C LEU A 262 -5.65 -25.45 17.90
N LEU A 263 -6.35 -26.43 17.34
CA LEU A 263 -5.90 -27.81 17.14
C LEU A 263 -5.25 -28.05 15.77
N ASP A 264 -4.95 -26.97 15.02
CA ASP A 264 -4.40 -26.96 13.65
C ASP A 264 -5.37 -27.51 12.58
N ASP A 265 -6.67 -27.58 12.91
CA ASP A 265 -7.73 -27.85 11.95
C ASP A 265 -8.35 -26.54 11.48
N PHE A 266 -8.05 -26.15 10.24
CA PHE A 266 -8.49 -24.90 9.62
C PHE A 266 -9.54 -25.14 8.52
N GLU A 267 -10.31 -26.22 8.63
CA GLU A 267 -11.46 -26.43 7.76
C GLU A 267 -12.62 -25.52 8.22
N PRO A 268 -13.23 -24.75 7.31
CA PRO A 268 -14.30 -23.85 7.69
C PRO A 268 -15.61 -24.62 7.94
N GLU A 269 -16.32 -24.26 9.01
CA GLU A 269 -17.70 -24.68 9.27
C GLU A 269 -18.65 -24.18 8.16
N GLN A 270 -18.40 -22.95 7.70
CA GLN A 270 -19.15 -22.32 6.61
C GLN A 270 -18.19 -21.57 5.69
N GLU A 271 -18.41 -21.71 4.38
CA GLU A 271 -17.72 -20.94 3.36
C GLU A 271 -18.71 -20.35 2.36
N VAL A 272 -18.72 -19.01 2.28
CA VAL A 272 -19.55 -18.26 1.33
C VAL A 272 -18.65 -17.63 0.26
N ASN A 273 -18.89 -17.99 -1.01
CA ASN A 273 -18.08 -17.54 -2.13
C ASN A 273 -18.64 -16.26 -2.74
N PHE A 274 -17.80 -15.23 -2.82
CA PHE A 274 -18.13 -13.93 -3.42
C PHE A 274 -17.54 -13.75 -4.84
N GLY A 275 -17.00 -14.83 -5.43
CA GLY A 275 -16.42 -14.80 -6.76
C GLY A 275 -15.19 -13.89 -6.84
N ASP A 276 -15.23 -12.94 -7.76
CA ASP A 276 -14.15 -11.96 -7.99
C ASP A 276 -14.37 -10.65 -7.18
N THR A 277 -15.34 -10.64 -6.26
CA THR A 277 -15.64 -9.47 -5.42
C THR A 277 -15.23 -9.71 -3.97
N LEU A 278 -14.80 -8.64 -3.32
CA LEU A 278 -14.32 -8.69 -1.93
C LEU A 278 -15.50 -8.74 -0.95
N PRO A 279 -15.57 -9.74 -0.06
CA PRO A 279 -16.35 -9.63 1.17
C PRO A 279 -15.58 -8.75 2.17
N GLU A 280 -16.17 -7.65 2.62
CA GLU A 280 -15.52 -6.66 3.48
C GLU A 280 -16.28 -6.42 4.79
N GLY A 281 -15.53 -6.37 5.90
CA GLY A 281 -16.00 -5.90 7.20
C GLY A 281 -17.13 -6.75 7.78
N PHE A 282 -17.14 -8.06 7.55
CA PHE A 282 -18.13 -8.95 8.15
C PHE A 282 -17.96 -9.01 9.66
N THR A 283 -19.08 -8.84 10.37
CA THR A 283 -19.15 -8.75 11.84
C THR A 283 -20.31 -9.58 12.35
N PHE A 284 -20.09 -10.38 13.40
CA PHE A 284 -21.14 -11.17 14.04
C PHE A 284 -22.21 -10.28 14.65
N SER A 285 -23.47 -10.70 14.52
CA SER A 285 -24.57 -10.14 15.31
C SER A 285 -24.35 -10.38 16.80
N PRO A 286 -24.97 -9.58 17.69
CA PRO A 286 -24.79 -9.74 19.13
C PRO A 286 -25.14 -11.12 19.68
N ASP A 287 -26.07 -11.82 19.05
CA ASP A 287 -26.50 -13.19 19.41
C ASP A 287 -25.71 -14.29 18.67
N GLY A 288 -24.78 -13.91 17.76
CA GLY A 288 -23.96 -14.84 16.99
C GLY A 288 -24.69 -15.53 15.83
N LYS A 289 -25.96 -15.22 15.59
CA LYS A 289 -26.77 -15.90 14.57
C LYS A 289 -26.40 -15.50 13.15
N TYR A 290 -26.06 -14.23 12.95
CA TYR A 290 -25.77 -13.67 11.64
C TYR A 290 -24.38 -13.02 11.58
N LEU A 291 -23.82 -12.99 10.36
CA LEU A 291 -22.73 -12.12 9.97
C LEU A 291 -23.28 -11.04 9.05
N PHE A 292 -22.97 -9.77 9.32
CA PHE A 292 -23.29 -8.64 8.46
C PHE A 292 -22.00 -8.06 7.88
N GLY A 293 -21.96 -7.85 6.57
CA GLY A 293 -20.82 -7.29 5.86
C GLY A 293 -21.22 -6.56 4.60
N SER A 294 -20.24 -6.08 3.85
CA SER A 294 -20.44 -5.42 2.57
C SER A 294 -19.70 -6.13 1.44
N SER A 295 -20.23 -6.04 0.23
CA SER A 295 -19.56 -6.53 -0.99
C SER A 295 -20.11 -5.84 -2.23
N PHE A 296 -19.26 -5.74 -3.26
CA PHE A 296 -19.65 -5.35 -4.61
C PHE A 296 -20.29 -6.50 -5.42
N TYR A 297 -20.76 -7.56 -4.79
CA TYR A 297 -21.34 -8.73 -5.45
C TYR A 297 -22.45 -8.38 -6.45
N THR A 298 -23.25 -7.36 -6.16
CA THR A 298 -24.29 -6.82 -7.05
C THR A 298 -23.81 -5.68 -7.95
N GLY A 299 -22.50 -5.39 -7.97
CA GLY A 299 -21.88 -4.32 -8.73
C GLY A 299 -21.83 -2.96 -8.04
N VAL A 300 -22.66 -2.74 -7.01
CA VAL A 300 -22.57 -1.65 -6.03
C VAL A 300 -22.28 -2.29 -4.69
N SER A 301 -21.51 -1.62 -3.82
CA SER A 301 -21.31 -2.12 -2.46
C SER A 301 -22.63 -2.11 -1.70
N ASN A 302 -23.20 -3.28 -1.51
CA ASN A 302 -24.39 -3.50 -0.71
C ASN A 302 -24.06 -4.26 0.57
N LEU A 303 -24.94 -4.15 1.56
CA LEU A 303 -24.87 -4.94 2.78
C LEU A 303 -25.52 -6.29 2.57
N PHE A 304 -24.87 -7.30 3.12
CA PHE A 304 -25.32 -8.68 3.10
C PHE A 304 -25.44 -9.20 4.52
N ARG A 305 -26.39 -10.09 4.72
CA ARG A 305 -26.57 -10.89 5.91
C ARG A 305 -26.30 -12.36 5.57
N ILE A 306 -25.51 -13.03 6.40
CA ILE A 306 -25.21 -14.46 6.28
C ILE A 306 -25.70 -15.15 7.55
N ASP A 307 -26.49 -16.18 7.41
CA ASP A 307 -26.85 -17.07 8.51
C ASP A 307 -25.66 -17.98 8.83
N VAL A 308 -25.14 -17.91 10.06
CA VAL A 308 -23.91 -18.62 10.46
C VAL A 308 -24.10 -20.14 10.46
N GLU A 309 -25.31 -20.63 10.72
CA GLU A 309 -25.59 -22.06 10.78
C GLU A 309 -25.75 -22.66 9.37
N THR A 310 -26.44 -21.96 8.47
CA THR A 310 -26.79 -22.49 7.14
C THR A 310 -25.86 -22.02 6.02
N GLY A 311 -25.14 -20.92 6.21
CA GLY A 311 -24.33 -20.28 5.16
C GLY A 311 -25.17 -19.54 4.10
N GLU A 312 -26.50 -19.47 4.26
CA GLU A 312 -27.35 -18.71 3.35
C GLU A 312 -27.06 -17.20 3.48
N PHE A 313 -26.90 -16.53 2.33
CA PHE A 313 -26.67 -15.10 2.33
C PHE A 313 -27.74 -14.34 1.53
N GLU A 314 -28.11 -13.17 2.03
CA GLU A 314 -29.16 -12.31 1.50
C GLU A 314 -28.69 -10.87 1.46
N ALA A 315 -29.08 -10.12 0.42
CA ALA A 315 -28.88 -8.68 0.38
C ALA A 315 -29.85 -7.98 1.36
N VAL A 316 -29.34 -7.06 2.16
CA VAL A 316 -30.13 -6.26 3.10
C VAL A 316 -30.07 -4.75 2.79
N SER A 317 -29.50 -4.39 1.65
CA SER A 317 -29.53 -3.02 1.16
C SER A 317 -29.51 -2.95 -0.36
N ASN A 318 -30.08 -1.87 -0.89
CA ASN A 318 -29.95 -1.43 -2.29
C ASN A 318 -29.47 0.03 -2.29
N ALA A 319 -28.20 0.26 -2.67
CA ALA A 319 -27.52 1.53 -2.56
C ALA A 319 -27.19 2.13 -3.93
N GLU A 320 -27.25 3.46 -4.04
CA GLU A 320 -26.78 4.18 -5.24
C GLU A 320 -25.26 4.38 -5.26
N THR A 321 -24.66 4.64 -4.09
CA THR A 321 -23.22 4.93 -3.95
C THR A 321 -22.49 3.91 -3.06
N GLY A 322 -23.22 3.05 -2.40
CA GLY A 322 -22.72 1.96 -1.55
C GLY A 322 -22.89 2.19 -0.06
N PHE A 323 -23.04 1.05 0.65
CA PHE A 323 -22.92 0.95 2.09
C PHE A 323 -21.73 0.05 2.43
N PHE A 324 -21.07 0.35 3.54
CA PHE A 324 -19.81 -0.26 3.92
C PHE A 324 -19.75 -0.50 5.43
N ARG A 325 -19.03 -1.56 5.83
CA ARG A 325 -18.64 -1.87 7.21
C ARG A 325 -19.78 -1.79 8.20
N PRO A 326 -20.80 -2.62 8.04
CA PRO A 326 -21.94 -2.62 8.96
C PRO A 326 -21.53 -3.09 10.35
N VAL A 327 -22.15 -2.51 11.36
CA VAL A 327 -22.04 -2.90 12.77
C VAL A 327 -23.46 -3.17 13.28
N PRO A 328 -23.81 -4.42 13.56
CA PRO A 328 -25.15 -4.74 14.03
C PRO A 328 -25.34 -4.28 15.48
N ILE A 329 -26.41 -3.53 15.72
CA ILE A 329 -26.94 -3.25 17.07
C ILE A 329 -27.76 -4.45 17.55
N ASP A 330 -28.55 -4.97 16.66
CA ASP A 330 -29.36 -6.17 16.77
C ASP A 330 -29.52 -6.82 15.38
N ASN A 331 -30.38 -7.84 15.24
CA ASN A 331 -30.57 -8.53 13.97
C ASN A 331 -31.35 -7.71 12.90
N GLU A 332 -31.89 -6.56 13.25
CA GLU A 332 -32.70 -5.73 12.37
C GLU A 332 -32.10 -4.33 12.15
N THR A 333 -31.26 -3.85 13.06
CA THR A 333 -30.73 -2.49 13.05
C THR A 333 -29.22 -2.51 12.84
N LEU A 334 -28.75 -1.84 11.80
CA LEU A 334 -27.35 -1.67 11.47
C LEU A 334 -26.92 -0.20 11.56
N LEU A 335 -25.70 -0.02 12.05
CA LEU A 335 -24.92 1.17 11.78
C LEU A 335 -23.96 0.83 10.63
N ALA A 336 -23.82 1.72 9.67
CA ALA A 336 -22.94 1.50 8.51
C ALA A 336 -22.40 2.83 8.03
N TYR A 337 -21.65 2.81 6.95
CA TYR A 337 -21.16 4.01 6.30
C TYR A 337 -21.65 4.06 4.85
N THR A 338 -22.25 5.18 4.44
CA THR A 338 -22.52 5.43 3.02
C THR A 338 -21.43 6.28 2.42
N PHE A 339 -21.08 6.03 1.16
CA PHE A 339 -20.06 6.79 0.46
C PHE A 339 -20.64 8.09 -0.13
N THR A 340 -19.96 9.20 0.10
CA THR A 340 -20.26 10.51 -0.45
C THR A 340 -19.06 11.09 -1.20
N GLY A 341 -19.22 12.19 -1.92
CA GLY A 341 -18.11 12.89 -2.57
C GLY A 341 -17.06 13.46 -1.60
N GLN A 342 -17.35 13.50 -0.31
CA GLN A 342 -16.44 13.95 0.77
C GLN A 342 -15.90 12.81 1.65
N GLY A 343 -16.26 11.55 1.32
CA GLY A 343 -15.86 10.37 2.07
C GLY A 343 -17.03 9.63 2.70
N PHE A 344 -16.74 8.81 3.69
CA PHE A 344 -17.72 7.97 4.36
C PHE A 344 -18.52 8.75 5.40
N MET A 345 -19.86 8.61 5.35
CA MET A 345 -20.80 9.19 6.29
C MET A 345 -21.43 8.07 7.13
N PRO A 346 -21.32 8.11 8.46
CA PRO A 346 -21.96 7.12 9.32
C PRO A 346 -23.47 7.28 9.27
N VAL A 347 -24.16 6.15 9.15
CA VAL A 347 -25.61 6.08 8.99
C VAL A 347 -26.21 4.96 9.84
N LYS A 348 -27.49 5.09 10.18
CA LYS A 348 -28.32 4.06 10.79
C LYS A 348 -29.37 3.64 9.78
N LEU A 349 -29.56 2.32 9.63
CA LEU A 349 -30.52 1.74 8.68
C LEU A 349 -31.10 0.44 9.24
N THR A 350 -32.19 -0.02 8.61
CA THR A 350 -32.83 -1.30 8.94
C THR A 350 -32.32 -2.38 7.98
N ALA A 351 -31.90 -3.52 8.52
CA ALA A 351 -31.43 -4.69 7.78
C ALA A 351 -32.59 -5.61 7.44
N THR A 352 -33.39 -5.24 6.47
CA THR A 352 -34.47 -6.09 5.98
C THR A 352 -34.01 -6.85 4.75
N PRO A 353 -34.10 -8.19 4.70
CA PRO A 353 -33.80 -8.94 3.50
C PRO A 353 -34.63 -8.44 2.32
N LEU A 354 -33.96 -8.28 1.19
CA LEU A 354 -34.58 -7.85 -0.06
C LEU A 354 -34.89 -9.07 -0.93
N GLU A 355 -36.12 -9.14 -1.45
CA GLU A 355 -36.50 -10.21 -2.38
C GLU A 355 -35.69 -10.13 -3.70
N ASP A 356 -35.35 -8.90 -4.10
CA ASP A 356 -34.55 -8.65 -5.30
C ASP A 356 -33.78 -7.33 -5.21
N VAL A 357 -32.63 -7.29 -5.86
CA VAL A 357 -31.76 -6.12 -5.95
C VAL A 357 -31.09 -6.08 -7.33
N SER A 358 -30.93 -4.87 -7.86
CA SER A 358 -30.29 -4.71 -9.16
C SER A 358 -28.86 -5.26 -9.17
N ASN A 359 -28.57 -6.07 -10.19
CA ASN A 359 -27.20 -6.54 -10.45
C ASN A 359 -26.64 -5.78 -11.66
N ILE A 360 -25.77 -4.82 -11.42
CA ILE A 360 -25.07 -4.09 -12.46
C ILE A 360 -23.69 -4.71 -12.74
N ARG A 361 -23.31 -4.72 -14.01
CA ARG A 361 -21.98 -5.21 -14.40
C ARG A 361 -20.99 -4.06 -14.45
N SER A 362 -19.83 -4.27 -13.84
CA SER A 362 -18.73 -3.33 -13.97
C SER A 362 -18.19 -3.27 -15.40
N LEU A 363 -17.58 -2.15 -15.79
CA LEU A 363 -16.93 -2.03 -17.11
C LEU A 363 -15.81 -3.07 -17.27
N GLY A 364 -15.09 -3.40 -16.19
CA GLY A 364 -14.09 -4.47 -16.21
C GLY A 364 -14.65 -5.82 -16.59
N ALA A 365 -15.77 -6.24 -15.98
CA ALA A 365 -16.46 -7.49 -16.33
C ALA A 365 -16.94 -7.50 -17.79
N GLN A 366 -17.45 -6.36 -18.28
CA GLN A 366 -17.83 -6.24 -19.70
C GLN A 366 -16.63 -6.34 -20.63
N THR A 367 -15.48 -5.75 -20.24
CA THR A 367 -14.23 -5.82 -21.00
C THR A 367 -13.73 -7.25 -21.10
N ILE A 368 -13.73 -7.99 -19.99
CA ILE A 368 -13.36 -9.43 -19.96
C ILE A 368 -14.30 -10.25 -20.85
N ALA A 369 -15.61 -10.02 -20.75
CA ALA A 369 -16.59 -10.74 -21.58
C ALA A 369 -16.40 -10.47 -23.09
N LYS A 370 -16.00 -9.25 -23.47
CA LYS A 370 -15.71 -8.85 -24.84
C LYS A 370 -14.36 -9.38 -25.34
N HIS A 371 -13.34 -9.42 -24.47
CA HIS A 371 -11.96 -9.80 -24.78
C HIS A 371 -11.51 -10.97 -23.92
N ARG A 372 -11.92 -12.19 -24.32
CA ARG A 372 -11.67 -13.44 -23.57
C ARG A 372 -10.19 -13.73 -23.27
N VAL A 373 -9.27 -13.13 -24.01
CA VAL A 373 -7.83 -13.24 -23.73
C VAL A 373 -7.48 -12.78 -22.32
N LEU A 374 -8.23 -11.83 -21.75
CA LEU A 374 -8.03 -11.37 -20.37
C LEU A 374 -8.26 -12.47 -19.31
N GLU A 375 -9.05 -13.50 -19.60
CA GLU A 375 -9.24 -14.65 -18.71
C GLU A 375 -7.92 -15.44 -18.53
N THR A 376 -7.00 -15.32 -19.47
CA THR A 376 -5.68 -15.97 -19.43
C THR A 376 -4.61 -15.13 -18.74
N TRP A 377 -4.87 -13.83 -18.53
CA TRP A 377 -3.96 -12.91 -17.85
C TRP A 377 -4.14 -13.05 -16.34
N LYS A 378 -3.42 -13.99 -15.75
CA LYS A 378 -3.48 -14.29 -14.32
C LYS A 378 -2.14 -14.00 -13.68
N ALA A 379 -2.17 -13.47 -12.47
CA ALA A 379 -0.99 -13.47 -11.63
C ALA A 379 -0.61 -14.92 -11.33
N GLY A 380 0.68 -15.24 -11.52
CA GLY A 380 1.23 -16.55 -11.18
C GLY A 380 1.93 -16.50 -9.82
N SER A 381 2.09 -17.66 -9.19
CA SER A 381 3.01 -17.80 -8.06
C SER A 381 4.46 -17.87 -8.55
N PRO A 382 5.43 -17.28 -7.84
CA PRO A 382 6.84 -17.58 -8.07
C PRO A 382 7.16 -19.08 -8.05
N ASP A 383 6.40 -19.87 -7.27
CA ASP A 383 6.54 -21.32 -7.17
C ASP A 383 6.12 -22.08 -8.44
N ASP A 384 5.29 -21.44 -9.29
CA ASP A 384 4.88 -21.99 -10.58
C ASP A 384 5.97 -21.88 -11.67
N ILE A 385 7.07 -21.15 -11.36
CA ILE A 385 8.16 -20.92 -12.30
C ILE A 385 9.21 -22.01 -12.14
N ASP A 386 9.27 -22.93 -13.10
CA ASP A 386 10.43 -23.81 -13.24
C ASP A 386 11.63 -23.02 -13.78
N ALA A 387 12.37 -22.38 -12.85
CA ALA A 387 13.53 -21.57 -13.19
C ALA A 387 14.64 -22.40 -13.85
N GLU A 388 14.80 -23.67 -13.44
CA GLU A 388 15.85 -24.55 -13.99
C GLU A 388 15.61 -24.86 -15.46
N SER A 389 14.38 -25.11 -15.87
CA SER A 389 14.04 -25.36 -17.29
C SER A 389 14.24 -24.15 -18.21
N ARG A 390 14.32 -22.94 -17.63
CA ARG A 390 14.53 -21.68 -18.37
C ARG A 390 15.98 -21.24 -18.46
N ILE A 391 16.88 -21.91 -17.74
CA ILE A 391 18.30 -21.59 -17.78
C ILE A 391 18.90 -22.14 -19.08
N VAL A 392 19.28 -21.24 -19.98
CA VAL A 392 19.90 -21.57 -21.26
C VAL A 392 21.39 -21.78 -21.11
N ALA A 393 22.05 -21.03 -20.24
CA ALA A 393 23.48 -21.12 -19.96
C ALA A 393 23.77 -20.66 -18.52
N ARG A 394 24.85 -21.23 -17.96
CA ARG A 394 25.43 -20.78 -16.69
C ARG A 394 26.89 -20.45 -16.91
N ASP A 395 27.31 -19.28 -16.48
CA ASP A 395 28.70 -18.86 -16.54
C ASP A 395 29.05 -17.97 -15.35
N ASN A 396 30.36 -17.74 -15.18
CA ASN A 396 30.84 -16.81 -14.17
C ASN A 396 30.61 -15.37 -14.61
N TYR A 397 29.88 -14.61 -13.80
CA TYR A 397 29.63 -13.21 -14.07
C TYR A 397 30.85 -12.36 -13.70
N THR A 398 31.34 -11.55 -14.66
CA THR A 398 32.40 -10.57 -14.47
C THR A 398 31.84 -9.16 -14.63
N ALA A 399 31.63 -8.46 -13.53
CA ALA A 399 31.00 -7.14 -13.53
C ALA A 399 31.79 -6.12 -14.37
N GLY A 400 33.12 -6.03 -14.18
CA GLY A 400 33.97 -5.08 -14.92
C GLY A 400 34.00 -5.31 -16.43
N GLY A 401 33.81 -6.56 -16.90
CA GLY A 401 33.71 -6.89 -18.31
C GLY A 401 32.36 -6.54 -18.96
N ASN A 402 31.34 -6.26 -18.12
CA ASN A 402 29.98 -5.94 -18.56
C ASN A 402 29.59 -4.47 -18.30
N LEU A 403 30.57 -3.59 -18.03
CA LEU A 403 30.30 -2.16 -17.88
C LEU A 403 29.80 -1.57 -19.20
N GLY A 404 28.59 -1.12 -19.25
CA GLY A 404 27.92 -0.44 -20.34
C GLY A 404 27.62 1.02 -20.03
N LEU A 405 27.54 1.88 -21.05
CA LEU A 405 27.11 3.26 -20.90
C LEU A 405 25.61 3.28 -20.51
N GLU A 406 25.31 3.72 -19.29
CA GLU A 406 23.96 3.84 -18.76
C GLU A 406 23.33 5.18 -19.11
N SER A 407 24.09 6.27 -18.89
CA SER A 407 23.60 7.62 -19.16
C SER A 407 24.73 8.60 -19.48
N MET A 408 24.39 9.62 -20.27
CA MET A 408 25.26 10.74 -20.61
C MET A 408 24.44 12.03 -20.63
N TYR A 409 24.91 13.05 -19.94
CA TYR A 409 24.24 14.34 -19.93
C TYR A 409 25.17 15.52 -19.70
N PRO A 410 24.81 16.74 -20.22
CA PRO A 410 25.59 17.94 -19.98
C PRO A 410 25.46 18.37 -18.49
N VAL A 411 26.56 18.91 -17.98
CA VAL A 411 26.61 19.46 -16.61
C VAL A 411 27.03 20.91 -16.61
N VAL A 412 26.48 21.68 -15.69
CA VAL A 412 26.88 23.05 -15.40
C VAL A 412 27.25 23.10 -13.92
N LEU A 413 28.47 23.49 -13.64
CA LEU A 413 28.98 23.64 -12.28
C LEU A 413 29.14 25.13 -12.00
N GLY A 414 28.53 25.58 -10.89
CA GLY A 414 28.67 26.95 -10.42
C GLY A 414 29.53 27.00 -9.17
N TYR A 415 30.47 27.92 -9.12
CA TYR A 415 31.20 28.23 -7.92
C TYR A 415 31.43 29.74 -7.84
N LYS A 416 30.85 30.40 -6.83
CA LYS A 416 30.83 31.85 -6.70
C LYS A 416 30.47 32.52 -8.04
N ASP A 417 31.39 33.28 -8.59
CA ASP A 417 31.17 34.03 -9.83
C ASP A 417 31.65 33.30 -11.09
N SER A 418 32.09 32.01 -10.98
CA SER A 418 32.60 31.21 -12.09
C SER A 418 31.66 30.08 -12.49
N VAL A 419 31.51 29.83 -13.77
CA VAL A 419 30.70 28.77 -14.35
C VAL A 419 31.55 27.83 -15.19
N SER A 420 31.46 26.53 -14.95
CA SER A 420 32.06 25.48 -15.76
C SER A 420 30.98 24.68 -16.47
N VAL A 421 31.21 24.36 -17.74
CA VAL A 421 30.31 23.52 -18.55
C VAL A 421 31.03 22.25 -18.98
N GLY A 422 30.31 21.15 -19.06
CA GLY A 422 30.91 19.89 -19.39
C GLY A 422 29.90 18.75 -19.56
N TRP A 423 30.41 17.54 -19.42
CA TRP A 423 29.62 16.31 -19.58
C TRP A 423 29.89 15.35 -18.43
N LYS A 424 28.85 14.59 -18.09
CA LYS A 424 28.93 13.46 -17.18
C LYS A 424 28.49 12.19 -17.90
N PHE A 425 29.27 11.14 -17.71
CA PHE A 425 29.04 9.80 -18.22
C PHE A 425 28.93 8.85 -17.05
N ASN A 426 27.90 8.02 -17.05
CA ASN A 426 27.73 6.97 -16.06
C ASN A 426 27.70 5.62 -16.76
N PHE A 427 28.45 4.69 -16.21
CA PHE A 427 28.54 3.31 -16.67
C PHE A 427 28.18 2.40 -15.51
N SER A 428 27.46 1.33 -15.78
CA SER A 428 27.18 0.27 -14.81
C SER A 428 27.13 -1.09 -15.50
N ASP A 429 27.33 -2.13 -14.74
CA ASP A 429 27.01 -3.48 -15.16
C ASP A 429 25.54 -3.81 -14.88
N HIS A 430 25.01 -4.88 -15.47
CA HIS A 430 23.58 -5.21 -15.44
C HIS A 430 23.01 -5.48 -14.04
N ILE A 431 23.83 -5.88 -13.08
CA ILE A 431 23.42 -6.16 -11.69
C ILE A 431 24.03 -5.17 -10.68
N MET A 432 24.63 -4.08 -11.19
CA MET A 432 25.16 -2.96 -10.41
C MET A 432 26.22 -3.33 -9.35
N LEU A 433 27.04 -4.34 -9.63
CA LEU A 433 28.24 -4.65 -8.83
C LEU A 433 29.37 -3.68 -9.10
N ASP A 434 29.50 -3.23 -10.34
CA ASP A 434 30.46 -2.20 -10.76
C ASP A 434 29.71 -0.97 -11.30
N SER A 435 30.15 0.20 -10.89
CA SER A 435 29.70 1.46 -11.46
C SER A 435 30.85 2.45 -11.60
N LEU A 436 30.89 3.18 -12.72
CA LEU A 436 31.88 4.19 -13.01
C LEU A 436 31.18 5.47 -13.45
N SER A 437 31.44 6.56 -12.76
CA SER A 437 30.99 7.90 -13.16
C SER A 437 32.18 8.77 -13.51
N ILE A 438 32.17 9.35 -14.70
CA ILE A 438 33.22 10.27 -15.17
C ILE A 438 32.59 11.60 -15.53
N MET A 439 33.02 12.68 -14.90
CA MET A 439 32.62 14.03 -15.22
C MET A 439 33.85 14.86 -15.62
N GLY A 440 33.73 15.55 -16.73
CA GLY A 440 34.71 16.54 -17.20
C GLY A 440 33.98 17.85 -17.50
N ALA A 441 34.42 18.94 -16.90
CA ALA A 441 33.91 20.27 -17.18
C ALA A 441 35.06 21.29 -17.28
N HIS A 442 34.82 22.37 -17.99
CA HIS A 442 35.80 23.45 -18.16
C HIS A 442 35.15 24.79 -17.83
N SER A 443 35.86 25.62 -17.04
CA SER A 443 35.38 26.96 -16.75
C SER A 443 35.54 27.86 -17.98
N VAL A 444 34.43 28.57 -18.26
CA VAL A 444 34.42 29.58 -19.35
C VAL A 444 34.92 30.95 -18.89
N ASP A 445 35.21 31.08 -17.60
CA ASP A 445 35.68 32.32 -16.99
C ASP A 445 37.16 32.55 -17.36
N SER A 446 37.45 33.71 -18.00
CA SER A 446 38.79 34.09 -18.44
C SER A 446 39.71 34.56 -17.30
N ASP A 447 39.13 34.94 -16.17
CA ASP A 447 39.86 35.49 -15.00
C ASP A 447 40.48 34.38 -14.14
N LEU A 448 40.04 33.12 -14.36
CA LEU A 448 40.66 31.97 -13.72
C LEU A 448 41.99 31.57 -14.43
N PRO A 449 43.03 31.22 -13.65
CA PRO A 449 44.27 30.63 -14.19
C PRO A 449 43.94 29.38 -15.00
N THR A 450 44.76 29.11 -16.05
CA THR A 450 44.48 28.05 -17.00
C THR A 450 44.46 26.66 -16.37
N ASP A 451 45.26 26.43 -15.34
CA ASP A 451 45.35 25.18 -14.58
C ASP A 451 44.17 24.98 -13.60
N GLU A 452 43.41 26.05 -13.32
CA GLU A 452 42.26 26.04 -12.46
C GLU A 452 40.91 25.87 -13.18
N ARG A 453 40.91 25.99 -14.51
CA ARG A 453 39.70 25.88 -15.34
C ARG A 453 39.16 24.45 -15.51
N PRO A 454 39.97 23.38 -15.57
CA PRO A 454 39.47 22.03 -15.73
C PRO A 454 38.92 21.48 -14.39
N ASN A 455 37.68 20.94 -14.43
CA ASN A 455 37.05 20.22 -13.34
C ASN A 455 36.88 18.77 -13.79
N ILE A 456 37.44 17.82 -13.04
CA ILE A 456 37.35 16.40 -13.32
C ILE A 456 36.89 15.66 -12.07
N MET A 457 35.91 14.77 -12.22
CA MET A 457 35.53 13.84 -11.18
C MET A 457 35.43 12.44 -11.77
N ILE A 458 35.99 11.49 -11.07
CA ILE A 458 35.93 10.06 -11.42
C ILE A 458 35.54 9.33 -10.13
N ASP A 459 34.44 8.59 -10.18
CA ASP A 459 33.97 7.78 -9.08
C ASP A 459 33.79 6.34 -9.59
N TYR A 460 34.49 5.40 -8.99
CA TYR A 460 34.36 3.97 -9.29
C TYR A 460 33.95 3.22 -8.03
N LYS A 461 32.88 2.43 -8.13
CA LYS A 461 32.42 1.52 -7.08
C LYS A 461 32.51 0.08 -7.54
N HIS A 462 33.00 -0.77 -6.68
CA HIS A 462 33.10 -2.21 -6.88
C HIS A 462 32.54 -2.97 -5.69
N THR A 463 31.51 -3.78 -5.92
CA THR A 463 30.84 -4.57 -4.86
C THR A 463 31.34 -6.02 -4.94
N VAL A 464 32.00 -6.45 -3.88
CA VAL A 464 32.44 -7.84 -3.70
C VAL A 464 31.37 -8.63 -2.96
N VAL A 465 30.76 -9.59 -3.65
CA VAL A 465 29.78 -10.51 -3.08
C VAL A 465 30.46 -11.82 -2.75
N SER A 466 30.78 -12.02 -1.49
CA SER A 466 31.43 -13.25 -1.01
C SER A 466 31.25 -13.41 0.50
N ALA A 467 31.64 -14.56 1.05
CA ALA A 467 31.71 -14.78 2.50
C ALA A 467 32.94 -14.14 3.17
N SER A 468 33.79 -13.46 2.39
CA SER A 468 35.01 -12.82 2.89
C SER A 468 34.73 -11.66 3.85
N PRO A 469 35.55 -11.40 4.85
CA PRO A 469 35.50 -10.18 5.66
C PRO A 469 35.59 -8.89 4.81
N LEU A 470 36.24 -8.97 3.62
CA LEU A 470 36.38 -7.86 2.66
C LEU A 470 35.21 -7.75 1.68
N ALA A 471 34.16 -8.58 1.83
CA ALA A 471 32.92 -8.43 1.08
C ALA A 471 32.21 -7.16 1.49
N GLY A 472 31.77 -6.38 0.50
CA GLY A 472 31.18 -5.06 0.65
C GLY A 472 31.48 -4.21 -0.57
N THR A 473 31.15 -2.94 -0.53
CA THR A 473 31.34 -1.99 -1.63
C THR A 473 32.59 -1.16 -1.40
N TRP A 474 33.55 -1.29 -2.31
CA TRP A 474 34.73 -0.46 -2.40
C TRP A 474 34.46 0.75 -3.28
N ASN A 475 34.86 1.94 -2.83
CA ASN A 475 34.72 3.19 -3.56
C ASN A 475 36.09 3.83 -3.77
N PHE A 476 36.38 4.17 -5.03
CA PHE A 476 37.57 4.90 -5.43
C PHE A 476 37.15 6.17 -6.13
N SER A 477 37.58 7.32 -5.62
CA SER A 477 37.15 8.61 -6.16
C SER A 477 38.36 9.54 -6.33
N TYR A 478 38.33 10.25 -7.44
CA TYR A 478 39.27 11.34 -7.73
C TYR A 478 38.48 12.59 -8.13
N ALA A 479 38.83 13.70 -7.54
CA ALA A 479 38.31 15.01 -7.93
C ALA A 479 39.45 16.02 -8.09
N ARG A 480 39.47 16.72 -9.24
CA ARG A 480 40.34 17.85 -9.53
C ARG A 480 39.50 19.11 -9.69
N ASN A 481 39.77 20.14 -8.89
CA ASN A 481 39.03 21.41 -8.87
C ASN A 481 37.51 21.27 -8.81
N GLY A 482 37.02 20.07 -8.50
CA GLY A 482 35.60 19.72 -8.57
C GLY A 482 34.87 19.75 -7.23
N ALA A 483 35.58 19.99 -6.17
CA ALA A 483 34.96 19.92 -4.84
C ALA A 483 35.14 21.24 -4.11
N ASP A 484 34.03 21.71 -3.56
CA ASP A 484 34.03 22.82 -2.64
C ASP A 484 34.38 22.26 -1.26
N PHE A 485 35.61 22.48 -0.82
CA PHE A 485 36.07 22.05 0.48
C PHE A 485 35.82 23.19 1.49
N TYR A 486 34.82 22.98 2.35
CA TYR A 486 34.60 23.91 3.48
C TYR A 486 35.59 23.62 4.60
N ASP A 487 36.26 24.67 5.08
CA ASP A 487 36.95 24.62 6.35
C ASP A 487 35.91 24.75 7.47
N LEU A 488 35.42 23.61 7.95
CA LEU A 488 34.37 23.56 8.98
C LEU A 488 34.84 24.02 10.36
N PHE A 489 36.17 24.11 10.58
CA PHE A 489 36.75 24.35 11.91
C PHE A 489 37.49 25.69 12.02
N GLY A 490 37.57 26.48 10.95
CA GLY A 490 38.25 27.76 10.95
C GLY A 490 37.30 28.93 11.29
N PRO A 491 37.83 30.02 11.87
CA PRO A 491 37.05 31.24 12.19
C PRO A 491 36.55 31.96 10.94
N THR A 492 37.04 31.61 9.77
CA THR A 492 36.56 32.08 8.48
C THR A 492 36.18 30.88 7.64
N LYS A 493 34.90 30.63 7.47
CA LYS A 493 34.36 29.62 6.54
C LYS A 493 34.82 29.94 5.11
N ARG A 494 35.96 29.45 4.71
CA ARG A 494 36.54 29.66 3.37
C ARG A 494 36.34 28.40 2.54
N SER A 495 35.88 28.58 1.34
CA SER A 495 35.90 27.53 0.32
C SER A 495 37.31 27.35 -0.21
N ARG A 496 37.70 26.11 -0.45
CA ARG A 496 39.00 25.76 -1.00
C ARG A 496 38.82 24.89 -2.23
N LYS A 497 39.70 25.00 -3.17
CA LYS A 497 39.84 24.08 -4.31
C LYS A 497 41.07 23.21 -4.12
N GLY A 498 41.17 22.14 -4.85
CA GLY A 498 42.31 21.24 -4.82
C GLY A 498 41.99 19.89 -5.45
N ASN A 499 42.86 18.96 -5.23
CA ASN A 499 42.67 17.58 -5.65
C ASN A 499 42.27 16.74 -4.43
N ARG A 500 41.36 15.80 -4.62
CA ARG A 500 40.96 14.84 -3.62
C ARG A 500 41.05 13.43 -4.18
N PHE A 501 41.70 12.56 -3.45
CA PHE A 501 41.67 11.11 -3.68
C PHE A 501 40.95 10.46 -2.50
N THR A 502 39.97 9.61 -2.78
CA THR A 502 39.22 8.88 -1.75
C THR A 502 39.32 7.39 -2.00
N VAL A 503 39.58 6.64 -0.95
CA VAL A 503 39.34 5.20 -0.90
C VAL A 503 38.34 4.95 0.20
N GLY A 504 37.21 4.36 -0.15
CA GLY A 504 36.13 4.04 0.77
C GLY A 504 35.81 2.57 0.77
N PHE A 505 35.24 2.11 1.87
CA PHE A 505 34.69 0.76 2.03
C PHE A 505 33.39 0.87 2.82
N GLU A 506 32.36 0.23 2.29
CA GLU A 506 31.07 0.13 2.95
C GLU A 506 30.64 -1.32 3.06
N LYS A 507 30.22 -1.72 4.24
CA LYS A 507 29.69 -3.07 4.50
C LYS A 507 28.42 -2.99 5.33
N THR A 508 27.37 -3.61 4.83
CA THR A 508 26.16 -3.84 5.62
C THR A 508 26.44 -4.97 6.63
N MET A 509 26.35 -4.65 7.89
CA MET A 509 26.59 -5.58 9.00
C MET A 509 25.33 -6.28 9.46
N LEU A 510 24.20 -5.59 9.36
CA LEU A 510 22.86 -6.08 9.69
C LEU A 510 21.87 -5.53 8.67
N SER A 511 21.05 -6.40 8.14
CA SER A 511 19.86 -6.03 7.35
C SER A 511 18.73 -6.95 7.80
N ASP A 512 17.93 -6.48 8.74
CA ASP A 512 16.81 -7.23 9.32
C ASP A 512 15.57 -6.33 9.32
N GLY A 513 14.94 -6.27 8.17
CA GLY A 513 13.76 -5.44 7.95
C GLY A 513 14.02 -3.96 8.20
N PRO A 514 13.37 -3.31 9.21
CA PRO A 514 13.57 -1.90 9.48
C PRO A 514 14.92 -1.59 10.13
N LYS A 515 15.59 -2.62 10.65
CA LYS A 515 16.89 -2.46 11.30
C LYS A 515 17.99 -2.72 10.29
N SER A 516 18.76 -1.69 9.97
CA SER A 516 19.96 -1.81 9.17
C SER A 516 21.13 -1.17 9.89
N SER A 517 22.29 -1.78 9.76
CA SER A 517 23.54 -1.25 10.27
C SER A 517 24.61 -1.42 9.21
N SER A 518 25.28 -0.33 8.85
CA SER A 518 26.39 -0.33 7.88
C SER A 518 27.63 0.27 8.50
N LEU A 519 28.77 -0.34 8.21
CA LEU A 519 30.09 0.21 8.51
C LEU A 519 30.57 0.95 7.27
N LEU A 520 30.86 2.25 7.42
CA LEU A 520 31.44 3.08 6.37
C LEU A 520 32.82 3.57 6.82
N PHE A 521 33.82 3.32 6.00
CA PHE A 521 35.19 3.78 6.21
C PHE A 521 35.69 4.51 4.98
N ASN A 522 36.19 5.74 5.14
CA ASN A 522 36.74 6.54 4.07
C ASN A 522 38.11 7.13 4.46
N VAL A 523 39.06 7.01 3.58
CA VAL A 523 40.35 7.72 3.65
C VAL A 523 40.40 8.74 2.51
N ASN A 524 40.59 10.00 2.87
CA ASN A 524 40.70 11.09 1.92
C ASN A 524 42.11 11.67 1.97
N TYR A 525 42.74 11.79 0.81
CA TYR A 525 44.00 12.52 0.64
C TYR A 525 43.72 13.76 -0.20
N PHE A 526 44.19 14.90 0.28
CA PHE A 526 44.03 16.20 -0.37
C PHE A 526 45.41 16.74 -0.78
N SER A 527 45.51 17.28 -1.99
CA SER A 527 46.70 17.98 -2.49
C SER A 527 46.32 19.27 -3.21
N ASP A 528 47.29 20.14 -3.39
CA ASP A 528 47.14 21.43 -4.08
C ASP A 528 46.00 22.29 -3.59
N MET A 529 45.84 22.32 -2.25
CA MET A 529 44.71 22.99 -1.58
C MET A 529 44.98 24.49 -1.51
N ASP A 530 44.28 25.26 -2.34
CA ASP A 530 44.30 26.72 -2.33
C ASP A 530 42.97 27.35 -1.92
N ALA A 531 43.08 28.55 -1.37
CA ALA A 531 41.88 29.34 -1.13
C ALA A 531 41.34 29.83 -2.48
N LEU A 532 40.04 29.65 -2.68
CA LEU A 532 39.39 30.21 -3.86
C LEU A 532 39.43 31.73 -3.83
N PRO A 533 39.63 32.41 -4.95
CA PRO A 533 39.56 33.85 -5.05
C PRO A 533 38.25 34.38 -4.46
N ARG A 534 38.29 35.53 -3.85
CA ARG A 534 37.11 36.21 -3.29
C ARG A 534 36.30 36.86 -4.37
#